data_b3fe63d94d36b06372c04f46549bd3cd
#
_entry.id   b3fe63d94d36b06372c04f46549bd3cd
#
_cell.length_a   1.000
_cell.length_b   1.000
_cell.length_c   1.000
_cell.angle_alpha   90.00
_cell.angle_beta   90.00
_cell.angle_gamma   90.00
#
_symmetry.space_group_name_H-M   'P 1'
#
loop_
_entity.id
_entity.type
_entity.pdbx_description
1 polymer ?
#
loop_
_entity_poly.entity_id
_entity_poly.type
_entity_poly.pdbx_seq_one_letter_code
_entity_poly.pdbx_strand_id
1 'polypeptide(L)'
;MRPDILNPLFAETETLDGVGPKLKKPLDRLGLTRVRDLDYHLPERFVTRRAVHNVDDAGEGEQIVVKLSVTEHRSGRSPRAPYRVLAQDGIGNVIALTYFGRASYNAKKQLPVGETRWVAGKLERFGDMLQIVHPDHVVEEDGETLQRLCEPVYRLSEGLTQPKIAGLVDQSLSRTPDLPEWIDSSQVNKEDWPTWRDALVLAHKGENAPARDRLAYDELLANSLALMLVRADNRKRKGQPLQGNGTYRGK
;
A
#
# COMPACT_ATOMS: atom_id res chain seq x y z
N MET A 1 -18.81 -19.30 -19.61
CA MET A 1 -19.53 -18.18 -18.94
C MET A 1 -18.88 -17.99 -17.57
N ARG A 2 -18.62 -16.77 -17.14
CA ARG A 2 -18.03 -16.49 -15.82
C ARG A 2 -19.10 -16.66 -14.75
N PRO A 3 -18.81 -17.31 -13.59
CA PRO A 3 -19.73 -17.38 -12.46
C PRO A 3 -20.12 -15.99 -11.93
N ASP A 4 -21.39 -15.80 -11.57
CA ASP A 4 -21.91 -14.51 -11.12
C ASP A 4 -21.27 -14.00 -9.83
N ILE A 5 -20.84 -14.92 -8.95
CA ILE A 5 -20.11 -14.58 -7.72
C ILE A 5 -18.85 -13.75 -7.98
N LEU A 6 -18.25 -13.87 -9.17
CA LEU A 6 -17.05 -13.11 -9.55
C LEU A 6 -17.36 -11.73 -10.15
N ASN A 7 -18.64 -11.40 -10.40
CA ASN A 7 -18.99 -10.12 -11.06
C ASN A 7 -18.45 -8.89 -10.32
N PRO A 8 -18.46 -8.80 -8.99
CA PRO A 8 -17.90 -7.64 -8.26
C PRO A 8 -16.43 -7.38 -8.58
N LEU A 9 -15.63 -8.43 -8.74
CA LEU A 9 -14.20 -8.34 -9.04
C LEU A 9 -13.91 -7.80 -10.45
N PHE A 10 -14.82 -8.01 -11.38
CA PHE A 10 -14.68 -7.59 -12.77
C PHE A 10 -15.34 -6.25 -13.08
N ALA A 11 -15.98 -5.63 -12.09
CA ALA A 11 -16.47 -4.26 -12.22
C ALA A 11 -15.30 -3.30 -12.47
N GLU A 12 -15.57 -2.21 -13.19
CA GLU A 12 -14.57 -1.16 -13.41
C GLU A 12 -14.28 -0.40 -12.12
N THR A 13 -13.06 0.11 -11.95
CA THR A 13 -12.65 0.87 -10.76
C THR A 13 -13.47 2.14 -10.56
N GLU A 14 -14.09 2.66 -11.62
CA GLU A 14 -15.03 3.80 -11.58
C GLU A 14 -16.30 3.52 -10.77
N THR A 15 -16.61 2.26 -10.46
CA THR A 15 -17.72 1.88 -9.58
C THR A 15 -17.39 2.04 -8.10
N LEU A 16 -16.13 2.35 -7.76
CA LEU A 16 -15.69 2.61 -6.40
C LEU A 16 -15.94 4.07 -6.01
N ASP A 17 -16.24 4.29 -4.73
CA ASP A 17 -16.53 5.62 -4.24
C ASP A 17 -15.33 6.56 -4.35
N GLY A 18 -15.59 7.73 -4.92
CA GLY A 18 -14.61 8.79 -5.13
C GLY A 18 -13.65 8.55 -6.29
N VAL A 19 -13.92 7.57 -7.17
CA VAL A 19 -13.22 7.41 -8.44
C VAL A 19 -14.01 8.17 -9.51
N GLY A 20 -13.53 9.35 -9.84
CA GLY A 20 -14.06 10.16 -10.95
C GLY A 20 -13.03 10.27 -12.09
N PRO A 21 -13.34 11.03 -13.16
CA PRO A 21 -12.47 11.16 -14.34
C PRO A 21 -11.04 11.60 -14.03
N LYS A 22 -10.84 12.34 -12.93
CA LYS A 22 -9.52 12.80 -12.49
C LYS A 22 -8.64 11.67 -11.96
N LEU A 23 -9.23 10.64 -11.34
CA LEU A 23 -8.49 9.49 -10.79
C LEU A 23 -8.38 8.34 -11.77
N LYS A 24 -9.26 8.24 -12.77
CA LYS A 24 -9.20 7.20 -13.79
C LYS A 24 -7.83 7.15 -14.48
N LYS A 25 -7.35 8.26 -15.01
CA LYS A 25 -6.05 8.32 -15.69
C LYS A 25 -4.86 7.85 -14.83
N PRO A 26 -4.71 8.31 -13.57
CA PRO A 26 -3.72 7.77 -12.65
C PRO A 26 -3.84 6.26 -12.41
N LEU A 27 -5.05 5.72 -12.24
CA LEU A 27 -5.30 4.28 -12.08
C LEU A 27 -4.93 3.49 -13.34
N ASP A 28 -5.34 3.97 -14.51
CA ASP A 28 -5.03 3.33 -15.81
C ASP A 28 -3.51 3.24 -16.05
N ARG A 29 -2.72 4.26 -15.63
CA ARG A 29 -1.26 4.23 -15.73
C ARG A 29 -0.61 3.11 -14.89
N LEU A 30 -1.27 2.68 -13.83
CA LEU A 30 -0.86 1.55 -13.00
C LEU A 30 -1.44 0.21 -13.47
N GLY A 31 -2.29 0.23 -14.51
CA GLY A 31 -3.01 -0.96 -14.97
C GLY A 31 -4.21 -1.34 -14.09
N LEU A 32 -4.63 -0.45 -13.18
CA LEU A 32 -5.73 -0.68 -12.25
C LEU A 32 -7.06 -0.27 -12.88
N THR A 33 -7.59 -1.11 -13.74
CA THR A 33 -8.83 -0.84 -14.49
C THR A 33 -10.05 -1.49 -13.87
N ARG A 34 -9.86 -2.59 -13.15
CA ARG A 34 -10.94 -3.37 -12.51
C ARG A 34 -10.73 -3.47 -11.02
N VAL A 35 -11.80 -3.72 -10.28
CA VAL A 35 -11.77 -3.89 -8.82
C VAL A 35 -10.72 -4.90 -8.40
N ARG A 36 -10.68 -6.08 -9.04
CA ARG A 36 -9.66 -7.11 -8.75
C ARG A 36 -8.21 -6.65 -8.92
N ASP A 37 -7.96 -5.67 -9.78
CA ASP A 37 -6.59 -5.20 -10.02
C ASP A 37 -6.05 -4.47 -8.77
N LEU A 38 -6.95 -3.90 -7.96
CA LEU A 38 -6.63 -3.31 -6.66
C LEU A 38 -6.33 -4.39 -5.61
N ASP A 39 -7.04 -5.52 -5.62
CA ASP A 39 -6.79 -6.64 -4.69
C ASP A 39 -5.38 -7.22 -4.87
N TYR A 40 -4.86 -7.16 -6.09
CA TYR A 40 -3.49 -7.62 -6.43
C TYR A 40 -2.47 -6.49 -6.53
N HIS A 41 -2.86 -5.25 -6.28
CA HIS A 41 -1.93 -4.13 -6.15
C HIS A 41 -1.28 -4.12 -4.77
N LEU A 42 -0.49 -5.17 -4.49
CA LEU A 42 0.10 -5.39 -3.18
C LEU A 42 1.05 -4.25 -2.79
N PRO A 43 1.19 -3.96 -1.48
CA PRO A 43 2.14 -2.97 -1.00
C PRO A 43 3.58 -3.34 -1.36
N GLU A 44 4.39 -2.37 -1.76
CA GLU A 44 5.83 -2.54 -1.98
C GLU A 44 6.58 -2.73 -0.65
N ARG A 45 6.08 -2.10 0.41
CA ARG A 45 6.61 -2.19 1.76
C ARG A 45 5.57 -1.75 2.78
N PHE A 46 5.89 -1.99 4.05
CA PHE A 46 5.11 -1.49 5.18
C PHE A 46 5.93 -0.49 6.00
N VAL A 47 5.26 0.51 6.54
CA VAL A 47 5.82 1.46 7.49
C VAL A 47 5.32 1.10 8.87
N THR A 48 6.25 0.68 9.72
CA THR A 48 6.04 0.53 11.17
C THR A 48 6.76 1.67 11.88
N ARG A 49 6.18 2.14 12.99
CA ARG A 49 6.72 3.26 13.76
C ARG A 49 7.06 2.82 15.17
N ARG A 50 8.21 3.28 15.67
CA ARG A 50 8.58 3.06 17.06
C ARG A 50 8.10 4.23 17.91
N ALA A 51 7.43 3.94 19.02
CA ALA A 51 7.14 4.95 20.01
C ALA A 51 8.41 5.33 20.75
N VAL A 52 8.60 6.63 20.90
CA VAL A 52 9.67 7.19 21.71
C VAL A 52 9.11 8.18 22.72
N HIS A 53 9.69 8.21 23.90
CA HIS A 53 9.35 9.21 24.90
C HIS A 53 10.10 10.51 24.65
N ASN A 54 11.34 10.40 24.19
CA ASN A 54 12.23 11.51 23.89
C ASN A 54 12.71 11.41 22.46
N VAL A 55 12.83 12.53 21.77
CA VAL A 55 13.28 12.57 20.37
C VAL A 55 14.74 12.12 20.20
N ASP A 56 15.56 12.30 21.22
CA ASP A 56 16.97 11.87 21.22
C ASP A 56 17.16 10.36 21.36
N ASP A 57 16.12 9.62 21.78
CA ASP A 57 16.14 8.15 21.86
C ASP A 57 16.03 7.50 20.47
N ALA A 58 15.76 8.30 19.42
CA ALA A 58 15.58 7.83 18.05
C ALA A 58 16.76 8.19 17.16
N GLY A 59 17.07 7.28 16.24
CA GLY A 59 18.07 7.49 15.21
C GLY A 59 17.56 8.35 14.04
N GLU A 60 18.47 9.04 13.38
CA GLU A 60 18.16 9.76 12.14
C GLU A 60 17.66 8.77 11.06
N GLY A 61 16.59 9.13 10.39
CA GLY A 61 15.92 8.28 9.39
C GLY A 61 14.88 7.32 9.95
N GLU A 62 14.76 7.22 11.27
CA GLU A 62 13.81 6.33 11.94
C GLU A 62 12.38 6.87 11.84
N GLN A 63 11.41 5.97 11.66
CA GLN A 63 9.99 6.26 11.73
C GLN A 63 9.54 6.19 13.18
N ILE A 64 9.07 7.30 13.73
CA ILE A 64 8.73 7.43 15.15
C ILE A 64 7.31 7.92 15.38
N VAL A 65 6.81 7.63 16.57
CA VAL A 65 5.65 8.28 17.18
C VAL A 65 6.11 8.90 18.50
N VAL A 66 5.87 10.18 18.66
CA VAL A 66 6.30 10.94 19.84
C VAL A 66 5.22 11.91 20.29
N LYS A 67 5.10 12.11 21.59
CA LYS A 67 4.21 13.10 22.19
C LYS A 67 4.94 14.43 22.33
N LEU A 68 4.41 15.48 21.71
CA LEU A 68 5.04 16.79 21.62
C LEU A 68 4.11 17.89 22.10
N SER A 69 4.65 18.83 22.89
CA SER A 69 3.98 20.07 23.28
C SER A 69 4.40 21.20 22.35
N VAL A 70 3.42 21.82 21.68
CA VAL A 70 3.66 22.87 20.71
C VAL A 70 4.03 24.18 21.41
N THR A 71 5.19 24.73 21.06
CA THR A 71 5.69 25.97 21.71
C THR A 71 5.56 27.21 20.84
N GLU A 72 5.86 27.11 19.55
CA GLU A 72 5.93 28.27 18.69
C GLU A 72 5.66 27.92 17.22
N HIS A 73 5.08 28.84 16.49
CA HIS A 73 4.97 28.80 15.03
C HIS A 73 5.89 29.80 14.37
N ARG A 74 6.76 29.35 13.46
CA ARG A 74 7.67 30.20 12.70
C ARG A 74 7.35 30.16 11.22
N SER A 75 6.88 31.29 10.71
CA SER A 75 6.68 31.47 9.26
C SER A 75 8.01 31.77 8.58
N GLY A 76 8.24 31.17 7.43
CA GLY A 76 9.39 31.52 6.61
C GLY A 76 9.33 32.95 6.10
N ARG A 77 10.50 33.55 5.81
CA ARG A 77 10.62 34.92 5.31
C ARG A 77 10.20 35.07 3.84
N SER A 78 9.92 34.00 3.14
CA SER A 78 9.47 34.00 1.75
C SER A 78 8.42 32.95 1.51
N PRO A 79 7.60 33.05 0.43
CA PRO A 79 6.58 32.05 0.11
C PRO A 79 7.11 30.63 -0.16
N ARG A 80 8.40 30.50 -0.47
CA ARG A 80 9.08 29.21 -0.69
C ARG A 80 9.76 28.66 0.57
N ALA A 81 9.91 29.51 1.60
CA ALA A 81 10.53 29.06 2.84
C ALA A 81 9.59 28.15 3.63
N PRO A 82 10.14 27.14 4.33
CA PRO A 82 9.32 26.24 5.11
C PRO A 82 8.62 26.94 6.27
N TYR A 83 7.40 26.51 6.54
CA TYR A 83 6.70 26.82 7.77
C TYR A 83 7.12 25.81 8.82
N ARG A 84 7.57 26.27 9.99
CA ARG A 84 8.03 25.41 11.08
C ARG A 84 7.14 25.60 12.31
N VAL A 85 6.77 24.50 12.91
CA VAL A 85 6.18 24.45 14.24
C VAL A 85 7.22 23.89 15.18
N LEU A 86 7.64 24.67 16.16
CA LEU A 86 8.54 24.21 17.20
C LEU A 86 7.71 23.53 18.29
N ALA A 87 8.18 22.39 18.74
CA ALA A 87 7.56 21.61 19.77
C ALA A 87 8.64 20.99 20.69
N GLN A 88 8.25 20.59 21.87
CA GLN A 88 9.12 19.95 22.86
C GLN A 88 8.56 18.58 23.25
N ASP A 89 9.46 17.63 23.48
CA ASP A 89 9.12 16.35 24.09
C ASP A 89 8.95 16.48 25.63
N GLY A 90 8.73 15.35 26.29
CA GLY A 90 8.46 15.31 27.75
C GLY A 90 9.61 15.77 28.63
N ILE A 91 10.84 15.87 28.13
CA ILE A 91 12.04 16.31 28.86
C ILE A 91 12.59 17.65 28.35
N GLY A 92 11.91 18.26 27.37
CA GLY A 92 12.23 19.61 26.90
C GLY A 92 13.12 19.67 25.65
N ASN A 93 13.44 18.55 25.01
CA ASN A 93 14.15 18.58 23.74
C ASN A 93 13.29 19.22 22.66
N VAL A 94 13.90 20.13 21.89
CA VAL A 94 13.21 20.87 20.84
C VAL A 94 13.29 20.14 19.52
N ILE A 95 12.15 19.98 18.86
CA ILE A 95 12.03 19.43 17.51
C ILE A 95 11.24 20.40 16.62
N ALA A 96 11.58 20.46 15.33
CA ALA A 96 10.85 21.22 14.34
C ALA A 96 9.91 20.30 13.51
N LEU A 97 8.63 20.63 13.45
CA LEU A 97 7.71 20.04 12.49
C LEU A 97 7.66 20.97 11.28
N THR A 98 8.21 20.51 10.15
CA THR A 98 8.50 21.34 8.98
C THR A 98 7.50 21.08 7.86
N TYR A 99 6.87 22.13 7.36
CA TYR A 99 5.86 22.05 6.30
C TYR A 99 6.24 22.92 5.11
N PHE A 100 6.05 22.42 3.90
CA PHE A 100 6.23 23.15 2.65
C PHE A 100 4.89 23.34 1.92
N GLY A 101 4.77 24.46 1.20
CA GLY A 101 3.65 24.72 0.34
C GLY A 101 2.31 24.77 1.07
N ARG A 102 1.27 24.19 0.47
CA ARG A 102 -0.10 24.23 1.01
C ARG A 102 -0.31 23.48 2.33
N ALA A 103 0.54 22.52 2.64
CA ALA A 103 0.47 21.76 3.89
C ALA A 103 0.64 22.66 5.12
N SER A 104 1.37 23.77 4.99
CA SER A 104 1.54 24.76 6.07
C SER A 104 0.23 25.39 6.56
N TYR A 105 -0.78 25.44 5.71
CA TYR A 105 -2.08 26.04 6.07
C TYR A 105 -2.83 25.21 7.15
N ASN A 106 -2.73 23.91 7.09
CA ASN A 106 -3.35 23.02 8.06
C ASN A 106 -2.54 22.89 9.36
N ALA A 107 -1.24 23.17 9.33
CA ALA A 107 -0.37 23.01 10.48
C ALA A 107 -0.83 23.83 11.70
N LYS A 108 -1.27 25.09 11.49
CA LYS A 108 -1.79 25.93 12.57
C LYS A 108 -3.01 25.38 13.26
N LYS A 109 -3.89 24.72 12.49
CA LYS A 109 -5.12 24.14 13.02
C LYS A 109 -4.84 22.83 13.76
N GLN A 110 -3.96 22.02 13.24
CA GLN A 110 -3.62 20.71 13.81
C GLN A 110 -2.70 20.80 15.04
N LEU A 111 -1.90 21.85 15.13
CA LEU A 111 -0.85 22.04 16.12
C LEU A 111 -0.98 23.41 16.82
N PRO A 112 -2.04 23.67 17.62
CA PRO A 112 -2.18 24.93 18.34
C PRO A 112 -1.06 25.10 19.37
N VAL A 113 -0.59 26.31 19.56
CA VAL A 113 0.43 26.64 20.58
C VAL A 113 -0.14 26.37 21.98
N GLY A 114 0.67 25.73 22.83
CA GLY A 114 0.30 25.32 24.17
C GLY A 114 -0.38 23.97 24.27
N GLU A 115 -0.76 23.36 23.14
CA GLU A 115 -1.41 22.06 23.09
C GLU A 115 -0.38 20.94 22.89
N THR A 116 -0.74 19.77 23.38
CA THR A 116 0.06 18.54 23.21
C THR A 116 -0.57 17.67 22.14
N ARG A 117 0.27 17.11 21.26
CA ARG A 117 -0.14 16.23 20.17
C ARG A 117 0.77 15.03 20.06
N TRP A 118 0.20 13.92 19.65
CA TRP A 118 0.98 12.80 19.16
C TRP A 118 1.31 13.02 17.68
N VAL A 119 2.60 12.92 17.38
CA VAL A 119 3.13 13.18 16.03
C VAL A 119 3.85 11.93 15.55
N ALA A 120 3.53 11.49 14.34
CA ALA A 120 4.18 10.38 13.68
C ALA A 120 4.86 10.85 12.41
N GLY A 121 6.07 10.35 12.16
CA GLY A 121 6.81 10.64 10.95
C GLY A 121 8.27 10.23 11.02
N LYS A 122 8.99 10.50 9.93
CA LYS A 122 10.40 10.21 9.81
C LYS A 122 11.23 11.29 10.51
N LEU A 123 12.07 10.87 11.47
CA LEU A 123 12.99 11.78 12.13
C LEU A 123 14.16 12.09 11.22
N GLU A 124 14.43 13.36 11.01
CA GLU A 124 15.54 13.85 10.20
C GLU A 124 16.34 14.91 10.97
N ARG A 125 17.57 15.18 10.53
CA ARG A 125 18.39 16.25 11.07
C ARG A 125 18.63 17.32 10.01
N PHE A 126 18.43 18.56 10.38
CA PHE A 126 18.78 19.72 9.56
C PHE A 126 19.69 20.67 10.34
N GLY A 127 20.97 20.64 10.04
CA GLY A 127 21.99 21.28 10.88
C GLY A 127 22.00 20.63 12.26
N ASP A 128 21.90 21.45 13.30
CA ASP A 128 21.88 20.97 14.69
C ASP A 128 20.46 20.64 15.22
N MET A 129 19.42 20.84 14.38
CA MET A 129 18.04 20.69 14.80
C MET A 129 17.44 19.37 14.28
N LEU A 130 16.79 18.62 15.18
CA LEU A 130 15.94 17.52 14.80
C LEU A 130 14.64 18.05 14.19
N GLN A 131 14.15 17.35 13.16
CA GLN A 131 12.90 17.72 12.50
C GLN A 131 12.13 16.50 11.98
N ILE A 132 10.83 16.67 11.84
CA ILE A 132 9.97 15.80 11.04
C ILE A 132 9.41 16.65 9.91
N VAL A 133 9.71 16.28 8.67
CA VAL A 133 9.23 16.98 7.48
C VAL A 133 7.91 16.37 7.04
N HIS A 134 6.85 17.16 6.96
CA HIS A 134 5.50 16.69 6.65
C HIS A 134 5.09 15.48 7.50
N PRO A 135 4.86 15.68 8.83
CA PRO A 135 4.39 14.59 9.69
C PRO A 135 3.29 13.77 9.01
N ASP A 136 3.40 12.44 9.06
CA ASP A 136 2.42 11.52 8.49
C ASP A 136 1.07 11.63 9.22
N HIS A 137 1.16 11.70 10.55
CA HIS A 137 -0.02 11.83 11.44
C HIS A 137 0.23 12.85 12.54
N VAL A 138 -0.83 13.58 12.86
CA VAL A 138 -0.92 14.47 14.03
C VAL A 138 -2.30 14.24 14.67
N VAL A 139 -2.31 13.70 15.89
CA VAL A 139 -3.54 13.38 16.63
C VAL A 139 -3.51 13.92 18.05
N GLU A 140 -4.68 14.17 18.62
CA GLU A 140 -4.83 14.70 19.99
C GLU A 140 -4.66 13.59 21.02
N GLU A 141 -5.30 12.48 20.79
CA GLU A 141 -5.34 11.31 21.68
C GLU A 141 -4.93 10.06 20.92
N ASP A 142 -4.66 8.97 21.68
CA ASP A 142 -4.41 7.65 21.13
C ASP A 142 -3.12 7.48 20.31
N GLY A 143 -2.00 7.91 20.92
CA GLY A 143 -0.67 7.59 20.39
C GLY A 143 -0.37 6.08 20.30
N GLU A 144 -1.04 5.24 21.10
CA GLU A 144 -0.89 3.78 21.02
C GLU A 144 -1.41 3.22 19.71
N THR A 145 -2.51 3.74 19.18
CA THR A 145 -3.01 3.35 17.85
C THR A 145 -1.99 3.68 16.77
N LEU A 146 -1.36 4.85 16.83
CA LEU A 146 -0.30 5.22 15.87
C LEU A 146 0.91 4.29 15.94
N GLN A 147 1.27 3.78 17.12
CA GLN A 147 2.38 2.82 17.29
C GLN A 147 2.08 1.46 16.67
N ARG A 148 0.82 1.03 16.73
CA ARG A 148 0.37 -0.28 16.21
C ARG A 148 0.10 -0.27 14.71
N LEU A 149 0.04 0.92 14.10
CA LEU A 149 -0.20 1.03 12.67
C LEU A 149 0.96 0.47 11.87
N CYS A 150 0.67 -0.60 11.14
CA CYS A 150 1.49 -1.11 10.06
C CYS A 150 0.88 -0.61 8.75
N GLU A 151 1.42 0.49 8.21
CA GLU A 151 0.82 1.15 7.05
C GLU A 151 1.41 0.62 5.74
N PRO A 152 0.56 0.14 4.84
CA PRO A 152 0.99 -0.28 3.52
C PRO A 152 1.41 0.93 2.69
N VAL A 153 2.54 0.79 1.99
CA VAL A 153 3.02 1.77 1.02
C VAL A 153 2.88 1.18 -0.37
N TYR A 154 1.97 1.74 -1.14
CA TYR A 154 1.66 1.30 -2.48
C TYR A 154 2.47 2.08 -3.53
N ARG A 155 2.73 1.43 -4.65
CA ARG A 155 3.21 2.12 -5.85
C ARG A 155 2.17 3.14 -6.32
N LEU A 156 2.62 4.34 -6.61
CA LEU A 156 1.78 5.44 -7.05
C LEU A 156 2.08 5.85 -8.49
N SER A 157 1.13 6.50 -9.11
CA SER A 157 1.30 7.32 -10.31
C SER A 157 0.98 8.77 -10.02
N GLU A 158 1.39 9.66 -10.88
CA GLU A 158 1.11 11.10 -10.75
C GLU A 158 -0.39 11.36 -10.60
N GLY A 159 -0.78 12.06 -9.53
CA GLY A 159 -2.17 12.37 -9.20
C GLY A 159 -2.84 11.41 -8.22
N LEU A 160 -2.16 10.32 -7.80
CA LEU A 160 -2.58 9.45 -6.70
C LEU A 160 -1.82 9.80 -5.42
N THR A 161 -2.46 9.56 -4.27
CA THR A 161 -1.85 9.67 -2.94
C THR A 161 -2.02 8.37 -2.16
N GLN A 162 -1.13 8.10 -1.19
CA GLN A 162 -1.21 6.89 -0.36
C GLN A 162 -2.58 6.71 0.30
N PRO A 163 -3.18 7.73 0.98
CA PRO A 163 -4.50 7.55 1.58
C PRO A 163 -5.58 7.23 0.56
N LYS A 164 -5.46 7.76 -0.67
CA LYS A 164 -6.47 7.51 -1.71
C LYS A 164 -6.40 6.08 -2.23
N ILE A 165 -5.20 5.60 -2.57
CA ILE A 165 -5.05 4.21 -3.04
C ILE A 165 -5.41 3.20 -1.95
N ALA A 166 -5.00 3.44 -0.69
CA ALA A 166 -5.36 2.59 0.43
C ALA A 166 -6.89 2.48 0.60
N GLY A 167 -7.61 3.62 0.56
CA GLY A 167 -9.06 3.60 0.64
C GLY A 167 -9.76 2.90 -0.53
N LEU A 168 -9.16 2.90 -1.73
CA LEU A 168 -9.68 2.14 -2.87
C LEU A 168 -9.42 0.64 -2.73
N VAL A 169 -8.25 0.27 -2.20
CA VAL A 169 -7.94 -1.13 -1.87
C VAL A 169 -8.90 -1.67 -0.81
N ASP A 170 -9.16 -0.92 0.26
CA ASP A 170 -10.13 -1.32 1.30
C ASP A 170 -11.53 -1.55 0.72
N GLN A 171 -11.99 -0.67 -0.18
CA GLN A 171 -13.26 -0.84 -0.87
C GLN A 171 -13.25 -2.09 -1.78
N SER A 172 -12.15 -2.36 -2.47
CA SER A 172 -12.00 -3.55 -3.32
C SER A 172 -12.07 -4.82 -2.48
N LEU A 173 -11.26 -4.92 -1.42
CA LEU A 173 -11.25 -6.06 -0.51
C LEU A 173 -12.62 -6.31 0.15
N SER A 174 -13.39 -5.24 0.43
CA SER A 174 -14.76 -5.38 0.96
C SER A 174 -15.74 -6.01 -0.04
N ARG A 175 -15.47 -5.91 -1.34
CA ARG A 175 -16.26 -6.51 -2.42
C ARG A 175 -15.78 -7.90 -2.83
N THR A 176 -14.61 -8.32 -2.34
CA THR A 176 -14.02 -9.62 -2.67
C THR A 176 -14.86 -10.74 -2.05
N PRO A 177 -15.42 -11.65 -2.87
CA PRO A 177 -16.28 -12.71 -2.37
C PRO A 177 -15.48 -13.83 -1.71
N ASP A 178 -16.14 -14.56 -0.80
CA ASP A 178 -15.64 -15.84 -0.33
C ASP A 178 -15.84 -16.89 -1.42
N LEU A 179 -14.75 -17.50 -1.85
CA LEU A 179 -14.76 -18.56 -2.86
C LEU A 179 -14.51 -19.93 -2.21
N PRO A 180 -15.12 -21.00 -2.75
CA PRO A 180 -14.75 -22.35 -2.32
C PRO A 180 -13.26 -22.60 -2.51
N GLU A 181 -12.65 -23.36 -1.60
CA GLU A 181 -11.26 -23.75 -1.70
C GLU A 181 -11.02 -24.66 -2.91
N TRP A 182 -10.00 -24.37 -3.70
CA TRP A 182 -9.61 -25.12 -4.90
C TRP A 182 -8.30 -25.89 -4.74
N ILE A 183 -7.58 -25.66 -3.65
CA ILE A 183 -6.35 -26.39 -3.33
C ILE A 183 -6.73 -27.58 -2.44
N ASP A 184 -5.99 -28.67 -2.57
CA ASP A 184 -6.18 -29.83 -1.72
C ASP A 184 -6.01 -29.47 -0.24
N SER A 185 -6.95 -29.90 0.61
CA SER A 185 -6.96 -29.55 2.02
C SER A 185 -5.72 -30.02 2.77
N SER A 186 -5.09 -31.10 2.34
CA SER A 186 -3.83 -31.58 2.93
C SER A 186 -2.69 -30.60 2.70
N GLN A 187 -2.65 -29.97 1.53
CA GLN A 187 -1.64 -28.95 1.21
C GLN A 187 -1.89 -27.66 1.98
N VAL A 188 -3.16 -27.20 2.01
CA VAL A 188 -3.54 -25.99 2.76
C VAL A 188 -3.17 -26.11 4.23
N ASN A 189 -3.51 -27.27 4.85
CA ASN A 189 -3.22 -27.54 6.26
C ASN A 189 -1.70 -27.68 6.54
N LYS A 190 -0.96 -28.29 5.62
CA LYS A 190 0.48 -28.49 5.77
C LYS A 190 1.25 -27.18 5.78
N GLU A 191 0.85 -26.25 4.92
CA GLU A 191 1.52 -24.94 4.76
C GLU A 191 0.90 -23.85 5.65
N ASP A 192 -0.15 -24.18 6.43
CA ASP A 192 -0.92 -23.24 7.27
C ASP A 192 -1.42 -22.03 6.46
N TRP A 193 -1.92 -22.26 5.26
CA TRP A 193 -2.37 -21.21 4.38
C TRP A 193 -3.77 -20.72 4.75
N PRO A 194 -3.99 -19.41 4.76
CA PRO A 194 -5.34 -18.84 4.90
C PRO A 194 -6.18 -19.11 3.64
N THR A 195 -7.48 -18.84 3.73
CA THR A 195 -8.35 -18.80 2.54
C THR A 195 -7.83 -17.78 1.54
N TRP A 196 -8.17 -17.92 0.27
CA TRP A 196 -7.77 -16.96 -0.76
C TRP A 196 -8.12 -15.51 -0.41
N ARG A 197 -9.35 -15.28 0.08
CA ARG A 197 -9.79 -13.94 0.49
C ARG A 197 -9.00 -13.41 1.68
N ASP A 198 -8.81 -14.26 2.69
CA ASP A 198 -8.03 -13.87 3.87
C ASP A 198 -6.56 -13.61 3.51
N ALA A 199 -6.00 -14.37 2.56
CA ALA A 199 -4.66 -14.13 2.05
C ALA A 199 -4.52 -12.73 1.41
N LEU A 200 -5.50 -12.31 0.59
CA LEU A 200 -5.54 -10.95 0.04
C LEU A 200 -5.58 -9.90 1.15
N VAL A 201 -6.49 -10.04 2.11
CA VAL A 201 -6.62 -9.09 3.23
C VAL A 201 -5.33 -9.02 4.05
N LEU A 202 -4.73 -10.16 4.40
CA LEU A 202 -3.50 -10.23 5.20
C LEU A 202 -2.30 -9.64 4.45
N ALA A 203 -2.20 -9.88 3.13
CA ALA A 203 -1.13 -9.32 2.32
C ALA A 203 -1.16 -7.79 2.22
N HIS A 204 -2.32 -7.16 2.45
CA HIS A 204 -2.46 -5.70 2.52
C HIS A 204 -2.30 -5.12 3.93
N LYS A 205 -2.40 -5.94 4.98
CA LYS A 205 -2.34 -5.47 6.38
C LYS A 205 -0.96 -5.54 7.02
N GLY A 206 -0.03 -6.28 6.44
CA GLY A 206 1.30 -6.44 7.00
C GLY A 206 2.13 -7.49 6.25
N GLU A 207 3.36 -7.69 6.72
CA GLU A 207 4.19 -8.79 6.24
C GLU A 207 3.63 -10.11 6.77
N ASN A 208 3.02 -10.89 5.89
CA ASN A 208 2.46 -12.20 6.19
C ASN A 208 2.96 -13.19 5.13
N ALA A 209 3.99 -13.97 5.48
CA ALA A 209 4.59 -14.92 4.54
C ALA A 209 3.59 -15.99 4.08
N PRO A 210 2.82 -16.70 4.95
CA PRO A 210 1.83 -17.68 4.51
C PRO A 210 0.80 -17.11 3.53
N ALA A 211 0.33 -15.87 3.74
CA ALA A 211 -0.61 -15.23 2.83
C ALA A 211 0.02 -14.94 1.46
N ARG A 212 1.25 -14.44 1.44
CA ARG A 212 1.99 -14.17 0.17
C ARG A 212 2.30 -15.47 -0.57
N ASP A 213 2.73 -16.51 0.13
CA ASP A 213 3.03 -17.82 -0.44
C ASP A 213 1.77 -18.45 -1.04
N ARG A 214 0.63 -18.33 -0.36
CA ARG A 214 -0.67 -18.76 -0.87
C ARG A 214 -1.01 -18.06 -2.19
N LEU A 215 -0.91 -16.72 -2.25
CA LEU A 215 -1.23 -15.97 -3.47
C LEU A 215 -0.25 -16.30 -4.61
N ALA A 216 1.03 -16.48 -4.32
CA ALA A 216 2.02 -16.89 -5.30
C ALA A 216 1.74 -18.31 -5.84
N TYR A 217 1.35 -19.24 -4.96
CA TYR A 217 0.95 -20.58 -5.38
C TYR A 217 -0.27 -20.55 -6.31
N ASP A 218 -1.30 -19.77 -5.97
CA ASP A 218 -2.49 -19.62 -6.81
C ASP A 218 -2.16 -19.10 -8.20
N GLU A 219 -1.28 -18.11 -8.31
CA GLU A 219 -0.85 -17.58 -9.61
C GLU A 219 -0.08 -18.63 -10.42
N LEU A 220 0.85 -19.33 -9.80
CA LEU A 220 1.62 -20.40 -10.46
C LEU A 220 0.71 -21.55 -10.90
N LEU A 221 -0.26 -21.93 -10.06
CA LEU A 221 -1.26 -22.95 -10.40
C LEU A 221 -2.12 -22.51 -11.59
N ALA A 222 -2.64 -21.29 -11.57
CA ALA A 222 -3.43 -20.72 -12.66
C ALA A 222 -2.66 -20.70 -13.98
N ASN A 223 -1.40 -20.25 -13.97
CA ASN A 223 -0.52 -20.25 -15.13
C ASN A 223 -0.25 -21.67 -15.66
N SER A 224 0.00 -22.61 -14.76
CA SER A 224 0.23 -24.01 -15.13
C SER A 224 -1.00 -24.63 -15.77
N LEU A 225 -2.17 -24.40 -15.19
CA LEU A 225 -3.45 -24.88 -15.73
C LEU A 225 -3.74 -24.25 -17.11
N ALA A 226 -3.53 -22.96 -17.28
CA ALA A 226 -3.71 -22.29 -18.55
C ALA A 226 -2.82 -22.89 -19.65
N LEU A 227 -1.53 -23.12 -19.35
CA LEU A 227 -0.60 -23.78 -20.27
C LEU A 227 -1.02 -25.22 -20.60
N MET A 228 -1.51 -25.97 -19.62
CA MET A 228 -2.00 -27.35 -19.84
C MET A 228 -3.22 -27.35 -20.75
N LEU A 229 -4.16 -26.41 -20.58
CA LEU A 229 -5.33 -26.28 -21.44
C LEU A 229 -4.94 -25.91 -22.88
N VAL A 230 -4.04 -24.97 -23.07
CA VAL A 230 -3.52 -24.60 -24.41
C VAL A 230 -2.82 -25.80 -25.08
N ARG A 231 -2.00 -26.54 -24.34
CA ARG A 231 -1.34 -27.75 -24.85
C ARG A 231 -2.35 -28.84 -25.23
N ALA A 232 -3.41 -29.03 -24.41
CA ALA A 232 -4.46 -30.02 -24.67
C ALA A 232 -5.26 -29.63 -25.93
N ASP A 233 -5.56 -28.35 -26.13
CA ASP A 233 -6.24 -27.87 -27.35
C ASP A 233 -5.37 -28.02 -28.60
N ASN A 234 -4.09 -27.66 -28.52
CA ASN A 234 -3.15 -27.82 -29.60
C ASN A 234 -2.94 -29.29 -30.03
N ARG A 235 -2.98 -30.23 -29.06
CA ARG A 235 -2.92 -31.67 -29.35
C ARG A 235 -4.14 -32.19 -30.12
N LYS A 236 -5.31 -31.56 -29.98
CA LYS A 236 -6.54 -31.91 -30.73
C LYS A 236 -6.48 -31.44 -32.18
N ARG A 237 -5.65 -30.46 -32.50
CA ARG A 237 -5.49 -29.95 -33.87
C ARG A 237 -4.66 -30.93 -34.68
N LYS A 238 -5.25 -31.49 -35.75
CA LYS A 238 -4.49 -32.32 -36.70
C LYS A 238 -3.41 -31.47 -37.37
N GLY A 239 -2.16 -31.94 -37.34
CA GLY A 239 -1.08 -31.32 -38.07
C GLY A 239 -1.36 -31.35 -39.57
N GLN A 240 -1.03 -30.32 -40.31
CA GLN A 240 -1.03 -30.37 -41.78
C GLN A 240 0.18 -31.21 -42.21
N PRO A 241 -0.01 -32.27 -43.00
CA PRO A 241 1.08 -33.03 -43.52
C PRO A 241 1.92 -32.14 -44.48
N LEU A 242 3.16 -31.91 -44.16
CA LEU A 242 4.10 -31.30 -45.10
C LEU A 242 4.49 -32.34 -46.11
N GLN A 243 3.94 -32.26 -47.33
CA GLN A 243 4.36 -33.06 -48.48
C GLN A 243 5.62 -32.41 -49.05
N GLY A 244 6.74 -32.99 -48.75
CA GLY A 244 7.99 -32.63 -49.43
C GLY A 244 8.01 -33.21 -50.82
N ASN A 245 8.58 -32.52 -51.81
CA ASN A 245 8.80 -32.99 -53.20
C ASN A 245 9.82 -34.11 -53.32
N GLY A 246 10.39 -34.64 -52.25
CA GLY A 246 11.33 -35.73 -52.24
C GLY A 246 12.76 -35.39 -52.69
N THR A 247 13.06 -34.18 -53.07
CA THR A 247 14.35 -33.76 -53.69
C THR A 247 15.59 -34.01 -52.82
N TYR A 248 15.41 -34.13 -51.52
CA TYR A 248 16.52 -34.33 -50.55
C TYR A 248 16.55 -35.73 -49.89
N ARG A 249 15.68 -36.65 -50.34
CA ARG A 249 15.66 -38.04 -49.78
C ARG A 249 16.67 -38.99 -50.43
N GLY A 250 17.47 -38.52 -51.35
CA GLY A 250 18.43 -39.34 -52.12
C GLY A 250 19.87 -38.91 -52.00
N LYS A 251 20.33 -38.49 -50.81
CA LYS A 251 21.76 -38.32 -50.50
C LYS A 251 22.12 -39.06 -49.24
#